data_d5c08f5beeb4bb9dfbea217c4f870fb7
#
_entry.id   d5c08f5beeb4bb9dfbea217c4f870fb7
#
_cell.length_a   1.000
_cell.length_b   1.000
_cell.length_c   1.000
_cell.angle_alpha   90.00
_cell.angle_beta   90.00
_cell.angle_gamma   90.00
#
_symmetry.space_group_name_H-M   'P 1'
#
loop_
_entity.id
_entity.type
_entity.pdbx_description
1 polymer ?
#
loop_
_entity_poly.entity_id
_entity_poly.type
_entity_poly.pdbx_seq_one_letter_code
_entity_poly.pdbx_strand_id
1 'polypeptide(L)'
;MENEKIILKAEDLDGYLSRQDQLDLARLDTMYKETLKSFEPVDKQKIIENFDKMGHAMQEICASHPQIRVFSFVTEEGAHAEASRVIAKLRDINTPHEEFIYYSQRAYEMLFRMAFTDEHSDKKNHIVVKTPVTDPVQNYAVHKIPDIDHKIENSVMCVMLRGALLPSMIMSKEIEEYSSHGYITPFALFKISRNDEKKENDMEYILNLKNSFFD
;
A
#
# COMPACT_ATOMS: atom_id res chain seq x y z
N MET A 1 -8.02 -18.22 -29.76
CA MET A 1 -8.21 -16.88 -29.15
C MET A 1 -6.83 -16.33 -28.93
N GLU A 2 -6.49 -15.33 -29.72
CA GLU A 2 -5.19 -14.65 -29.66
C GLU A 2 -5.05 -13.89 -28.34
N ASN A 3 -3.83 -13.83 -27.87
CA ASN A 3 -3.42 -13.25 -26.60
C ASN A 3 -4.07 -11.88 -26.33
N GLU A 4 -5.05 -11.85 -25.47
CA GLU A 4 -5.62 -10.63 -24.94
C GLU A 4 -4.62 -9.96 -23.99
N LYS A 5 -3.65 -9.27 -24.59
CA LYS A 5 -2.73 -8.40 -23.87
C LYS A 5 -3.05 -6.96 -24.24
N ILE A 6 -3.32 -6.16 -23.22
CA ILE A 6 -3.36 -4.72 -23.37
C ILE A 6 -1.95 -4.20 -23.06
N ILE A 7 -1.37 -3.48 -24.02
CA ILE A 7 -0.05 -2.85 -23.86
C ILE A 7 -0.29 -1.35 -23.88
N LEU A 8 0.07 -0.69 -22.77
CA LEU A 8 0.07 0.77 -22.65
C LEU A 8 1.52 1.25 -22.63
N LYS A 9 1.79 2.33 -23.33
CA LYS A 9 3.06 3.03 -23.36
C LYS A 9 2.95 4.34 -22.60
N ALA A 10 4.10 4.94 -22.26
CA ALA A 10 4.11 6.24 -21.59
C ALA A 10 3.39 7.33 -22.38
N GLU A 11 3.46 7.29 -23.71
CA GLU A 11 2.75 8.21 -24.63
C GLU A 11 1.22 8.10 -24.52
N ASP A 12 0.69 6.94 -24.13
CA ASP A 12 -0.75 6.75 -23.89
C ASP A 12 -1.21 7.42 -22.59
N LEU A 13 -0.26 7.80 -21.72
CA LEU A 13 -0.46 8.50 -20.47
C LEU A 13 -0.08 9.99 -20.57
N ASP A 14 0.22 10.49 -21.78
CA ASP A 14 0.61 11.87 -22.01
C ASP A 14 -0.46 12.85 -21.53
N GLY A 15 -0.02 13.90 -20.82
CA GLY A 15 -0.91 14.88 -20.20
C GLY A 15 -1.52 14.45 -18.88
N TYR A 16 -1.17 13.28 -18.34
CA TYR A 16 -1.64 12.83 -17.02
C TYR A 16 -1.14 13.74 -15.89
N LEU A 17 0.10 14.21 -15.99
CA LEU A 17 0.67 15.16 -15.03
C LEU A 17 0.46 16.59 -15.50
N SER A 18 -0.19 17.40 -14.68
CA SER A 18 -0.30 18.82 -14.92
C SER A 18 1.09 19.50 -14.88
N ARG A 19 1.17 20.71 -15.44
CA ARG A 19 2.41 21.51 -15.34
C ARG A 19 2.82 21.77 -13.88
N GLN A 20 1.85 21.94 -12.98
CA GLN A 20 2.11 22.14 -11.57
C GLN A 20 2.68 20.86 -10.94
N ASP A 21 2.12 19.69 -11.24
CA ASP A 21 2.63 18.39 -10.74
C ASP A 21 4.08 18.17 -11.16
N GLN A 22 4.43 18.52 -12.41
CA GLN A 22 5.81 18.44 -12.91
C GLN A 22 6.76 19.35 -12.13
N LEU A 23 6.33 20.57 -11.78
CA LEU A 23 7.11 21.51 -10.96
C LEU A 23 7.30 20.99 -9.53
N ASP A 24 6.25 20.43 -8.96
CA ASP A 24 6.28 19.88 -7.60
C ASP A 24 7.21 18.66 -7.52
N LEU A 25 7.16 17.76 -8.51
CA LEU A 25 8.11 16.65 -8.63
C LEU A 25 9.56 17.13 -8.77
N ALA A 26 9.80 18.15 -9.60
CA ALA A 26 11.14 18.73 -9.77
C ALA A 26 11.66 19.39 -8.47
N ARG A 27 10.77 20.02 -7.70
CA ARG A 27 11.09 20.57 -6.36
C ARG A 27 11.52 19.45 -5.42
N LEU A 28 10.75 18.40 -5.31
CA LEU A 28 11.07 17.25 -4.44
C LEU A 28 12.35 16.53 -4.86
N ASP A 29 12.58 16.35 -6.16
CA ASP A 29 13.82 15.75 -6.69
C ASP A 29 15.04 16.59 -6.32
N THR A 30 14.93 17.91 -6.40
CA THR A 30 16.01 18.82 -5.99
C THR A 30 16.31 18.69 -4.49
N MET A 31 15.29 18.69 -3.65
CA MET A 31 15.44 18.51 -2.20
C MET A 31 16.06 17.14 -1.86
N TYR A 32 15.67 16.09 -2.57
CA TYR A 32 16.25 14.76 -2.40
C TYR A 32 17.74 14.74 -2.79
N LYS A 33 18.10 15.32 -3.93
CA LYS A 33 19.51 15.44 -4.37
C LYS A 33 20.36 16.23 -3.38
N GLU A 34 19.82 17.26 -2.75
CA GLU A 34 20.50 17.99 -1.67
C GLU A 34 20.71 17.11 -0.43
N THR A 35 19.70 16.31 -0.08
CA THR A 35 19.79 15.38 1.04
C THR A 35 20.89 14.34 0.83
N LEU A 36 21.06 13.83 -0.39
CA LEU A 36 22.10 12.86 -0.72
C LEU A 36 23.51 13.40 -0.42
N LYS A 37 23.75 14.72 -0.55
CA LYS A 37 25.04 15.35 -0.23
C LYS A 37 25.39 15.28 1.26
N SER A 38 24.44 15.04 2.13
CA SER A 38 24.67 14.89 3.57
C SER A 38 24.99 13.46 4.02
N PHE A 39 25.01 12.49 3.08
CA PHE A 39 25.34 11.11 3.36
C PHE A 39 26.85 10.82 3.36
N GLU A 40 27.64 11.65 2.68
CA GLU A 40 29.09 11.48 2.59
C GLU A 40 29.82 12.86 2.74
N PRO A 41 30.41 13.16 3.90
CA PRO A 41 30.38 12.41 5.16
C PRO A 41 29.00 12.42 5.82
N VAL A 42 28.69 11.37 6.58
CA VAL A 42 27.38 11.24 7.24
C VAL A 42 27.15 12.32 8.27
N ASP A 43 26.20 13.20 8.00
CA ASP A 43 25.71 14.22 8.94
C ASP A 43 24.25 13.87 9.32
N LYS A 44 24.10 13.16 10.43
CA LYS A 44 22.78 12.67 10.89
C LYS A 44 21.79 13.81 11.14
N GLN A 45 22.26 14.92 11.74
CA GLN A 45 21.37 16.04 12.06
C GLN A 45 20.84 16.69 10.78
N LYS A 46 21.71 16.92 9.82
CA LYS A 46 21.35 17.50 8.53
C LYS A 46 20.46 16.57 7.71
N ILE A 47 20.68 15.26 7.81
CA ILE A 47 19.80 14.26 7.18
C ILE A 47 18.38 14.38 7.76
N ILE A 48 18.22 14.41 9.09
CA ILE A 48 16.93 14.56 9.76
C ILE A 48 16.23 15.85 9.28
N GLU A 49 16.93 17.00 9.37
CA GLU A 49 16.37 18.29 8.97
C GLU A 49 15.93 18.32 7.50
N ASN A 50 16.69 17.69 6.60
CA ASN A 50 16.34 17.64 5.19
C ASN A 50 15.13 16.73 4.95
N PHE A 51 15.03 15.58 5.62
CA PHE A 51 13.87 14.72 5.53
C PHE A 51 12.61 15.36 6.10
N ASP A 52 12.72 16.12 7.20
CA ASP A 52 11.61 16.89 7.76
C ASP A 52 11.11 17.94 6.77
N LYS A 53 12.02 18.69 6.15
CA LYS A 53 11.67 19.67 5.10
C LYS A 53 10.98 19.04 3.92
N MET A 54 11.46 17.87 3.46
CA MET A 54 10.81 17.11 2.40
C MET A 54 9.42 16.65 2.81
N GLY A 55 9.26 16.14 4.03
CA GLY A 55 7.97 15.71 4.58
C GLY A 55 6.94 16.86 4.58
N HIS A 56 7.33 18.05 5.02
CA HIS A 56 6.48 19.24 4.98
C HIS A 56 6.11 19.63 3.54
N ALA A 57 7.08 19.63 2.61
CA ALA A 57 6.82 19.95 1.21
C ALA A 57 5.84 18.94 0.57
N MET A 58 6.00 17.65 0.87
CA MET A 58 5.07 16.61 0.40
C MET A 58 3.66 16.82 0.98
N GLN A 59 3.56 17.20 2.26
CA GLN A 59 2.29 17.49 2.91
C GLN A 59 1.58 18.67 2.25
N GLU A 60 2.31 19.76 1.94
CA GLU A 60 1.78 20.90 1.21
C GLU A 60 1.24 20.53 -0.17
N ILE A 61 1.99 19.72 -0.92
CA ILE A 61 1.58 19.24 -2.25
C ILE A 61 0.31 18.38 -2.14
N CYS A 62 0.29 17.40 -1.24
CA CYS A 62 -0.87 16.53 -1.05
C CYS A 62 -2.12 17.30 -0.60
N ALA A 63 -1.97 18.39 0.16
CA ALA A 63 -3.09 19.22 0.57
C ALA A 63 -3.81 19.90 -0.61
N SER A 64 -3.13 20.10 -1.74
CA SER A 64 -3.74 20.63 -2.97
C SER A 64 -4.49 19.57 -3.79
N HIS A 65 -4.36 18.29 -3.44
CA HIS A 65 -4.96 17.14 -4.13
C HIS A 65 -5.88 16.36 -3.19
N PRO A 66 -7.14 16.80 -2.96
CA PRO A 66 -8.05 16.20 -1.98
C PRO A 66 -8.40 14.74 -2.27
N GLN A 67 -8.22 14.27 -3.50
CA GLN A 67 -8.36 12.87 -3.90
C GLN A 67 -7.20 11.98 -3.39
N ILE A 68 -6.07 12.58 -2.97
CA ILE A 68 -4.91 11.86 -2.44
C ILE A 68 -4.94 11.92 -0.91
N ARG A 69 -5.08 10.77 -0.28
CA ARG A 69 -5.04 10.65 1.18
C ARG A 69 -3.72 10.01 1.60
N VAL A 70 -2.90 10.75 2.33
CA VAL A 70 -1.62 10.26 2.85
C VAL A 70 -1.77 9.95 4.33
N PHE A 71 -1.93 8.69 4.67
CA PHE A 71 -2.22 8.24 6.04
C PHE A 71 -1.14 8.64 7.04
N SER A 72 0.13 8.67 6.64
CA SER A 72 1.23 9.11 7.51
C SER A 72 1.08 10.55 8.03
N PHE A 73 0.25 11.39 7.40
CA PHE A 73 0.00 12.75 7.84
C PHE A 73 -1.19 12.89 8.80
N VAL A 74 -2.06 11.88 8.84
CA VAL A 74 -3.32 11.93 9.60
C VAL A 74 -3.47 10.78 10.59
N THR A 75 -2.50 9.87 10.64
CA THR A 75 -2.52 8.71 11.54
C THR A 75 -2.27 9.15 12.98
N GLU A 76 -3.00 8.58 13.93
CA GLU A 76 -2.77 8.79 15.35
C GLU A 76 -1.34 8.43 15.76
N GLU A 77 -0.78 9.15 16.74
CA GLU A 77 0.62 9.06 17.15
C GLU A 77 1.07 7.62 17.48
N GLY A 78 0.23 6.85 18.16
CA GLY A 78 0.53 5.46 18.50
C GLY A 78 0.68 4.55 17.29
N ALA A 79 -0.24 4.65 16.32
CA ALA A 79 -0.19 3.88 15.07
C ALA A 79 0.97 4.35 14.18
N HIS A 80 1.26 5.66 14.16
CA HIS A 80 2.40 6.22 13.43
C HIS A 80 3.74 5.70 13.97
N ALA A 81 3.91 5.63 15.27
CA ALA A 81 5.13 5.09 15.89
C ALA A 81 5.37 3.63 15.51
N GLU A 82 4.33 2.81 15.48
CA GLU A 82 4.42 1.41 15.06
C GLU A 82 4.73 1.29 13.57
N ALA A 83 4.07 2.04 12.71
CA ALA A 83 4.35 2.07 11.28
C ALA A 83 5.80 2.47 11.01
N SER A 84 6.30 3.52 11.67
CA SER A 84 7.69 3.98 11.54
C SER A 84 8.68 2.89 11.95
N ARG A 85 8.42 2.16 13.04
CA ARG A 85 9.26 1.05 13.49
C ARG A 85 9.28 -0.10 12.47
N VAL A 86 8.13 -0.48 11.94
CA VAL A 86 8.02 -1.54 10.92
C VAL A 86 8.75 -1.13 9.64
N ILE A 87 8.55 0.10 9.17
CA ILE A 87 9.23 0.62 7.98
C ILE A 87 10.74 0.69 8.21
N ALA A 88 11.21 1.11 9.39
CA ALA A 88 12.63 1.13 9.71
C ALA A 88 13.25 -0.27 9.57
N LYS A 89 12.58 -1.32 10.07
CA LYS A 89 13.02 -2.71 9.92
C LYS A 89 13.04 -3.17 8.46
N LEU A 90 12.06 -2.81 7.67
CA LEU A 90 12.01 -3.15 6.24
C LEU A 90 13.10 -2.45 5.42
N ARG A 91 13.61 -1.31 5.89
CA ARG A 91 14.65 -0.52 5.23
C ARG A 91 16.06 -0.81 5.73
N ASP A 92 16.21 -1.45 6.89
CA ASP A 92 17.52 -1.77 7.44
C ASP A 92 18.17 -2.90 6.65
N ILE A 93 19.35 -2.62 6.08
CA ILE A 93 20.13 -3.59 5.31
C ILE A 93 20.56 -4.81 6.14
N ASN A 94 20.56 -4.69 7.46
CA ASN A 94 20.94 -5.77 8.37
C ASN A 94 19.73 -6.64 8.80
N THR A 95 18.51 -6.30 8.38
CA THR A 95 17.34 -7.11 8.71
C THR A 95 17.44 -8.48 8.01
N PRO A 96 17.46 -9.60 8.79
CA PRO A 96 17.50 -10.93 8.21
C PRO A 96 16.24 -11.24 7.40
N HIS A 97 16.35 -12.18 6.46
CA HIS A 97 15.24 -12.51 5.56
C HIS A 97 13.95 -12.92 6.28
N GLU A 98 14.07 -13.69 7.34
CA GLU A 98 12.92 -14.14 8.15
C GLU A 98 12.20 -12.97 8.83
N GLU A 99 12.96 -12.04 9.41
CA GLU A 99 12.41 -10.81 9.97
C GLU A 99 11.78 -9.93 8.90
N PHE A 100 12.41 -9.84 7.72
CA PHE A 100 11.88 -9.08 6.60
C PHE A 100 10.50 -9.60 6.17
N ILE A 101 10.30 -10.92 6.07
CA ILE A 101 8.99 -11.51 5.76
C ILE A 101 7.97 -11.16 6.85
N TYR A 102 8.34 -11.32 8.12
CA TYR A 102 7.47 -11.00 9.26
C TYR A 102 7.03 -9.53 9.24
N TYR A 103 7.96 -8.59 9.06
CA TYR A 103 7.64 -7.17 9.02
C TYR A 103 6.88 -6.78 7.74
N SER A 104 7.12 -7.46 6.62
CA SER A 104 6.34 -7.27 5.40
C SER A 104 4.88 -7.63 5.62
N GLN A 105 4.60 -8.81 6.17
CA GLN A 105 3.24 -9.21 6.50
C GLN A 105 2.57 -8.19 7.42
N ARG A 106 3.23 -7.83 8.52
CA ARG A 106 2.72 -6.85 9.47
C ARG A 106 2.45 -5.48 8.85
N ALA A 107 3.32 -5.02 7.94
CA ALA A 107 3.13 -3.77 7.22
C ALA A 107 1.86 -3.78 6.37
N TYR A 108 1.59 -4.86 5.66
CA TYR A 108 0.40 -4.99 4.81
C TYR A 108 -0.89 -5.16 5.61
N GLU A 109 -0.87 -5.88 6.73
CA GLU A 109 -1.98 -5.94 7.68
C GLU A 109 -2.32 -4.53 8.24
N MET A 110 -1.29 -3.76 8.63
CA MET A 110 -1.49 -2.37 9.07
C MET A 110 -2.05 -1.49 7.95
N LEU A 111 -1.52 -1.63 6.73
CA LEU A 111 -1.98 -0.88 5.57
C LEU A 111 -3.45 -1.19 5.26
N PHE A 112 -3.83 -2.46 5.32
CA PHE A 112 -5.24 -2.87 5.17
C PHE A 112 -6.13 -2.19 6.21
N ARG A 113 -5.75 -2.23 7.47
CA ARG A 113 -6.51 -1.58 8.54
C ARG A 113 -6.69 -0.09 8.29
N MET A 114 -5.61 0.63 7.97
CA MET A 114 -5.65 2.05 7.66
C MET A 114 -6.56 2.36 6.46
N ALA A 115 -6.52 1.53 5.42
CA ALA A 115 -7.29 1.77 4.21
C ALA A 115 -8.78 1.47 4.36
N PHE A 116 -9.13 0.45 5.13
CA PHE A 116 -10.50 -0.10 5.12
C PHE A 116 -11.23 0.01 6.46
N THR A 117 -10.51 0.01 7.61
CA THR A 117 -11.14 -0.10 8.93
C THR A 117 -11.09 1.16 9.79
N ASP A 118 -10.28 2.16 9.43
CA ASP A 118 -10.11 3.39 10.23
C ASP A 118 -11.30 4.36 10.14
N GLU A 119 -12.17 4.23 9.16
CA GLU A 119 -13.39 5.01 9.13
C GLU A 119 -14.41 4.43 10.11
N HIS A 120 -14.98 5.30 10.94
CA HIS A 120 -16.06 4.95 11.85
C HIS A 120 -17.27 4.45 11.05
N SER A 121 -17.37 3.14 10.89
CA SER A 121 -18.58 2.52 10.38
C SER A 121 -19.51 2.27 11.53
N ASP A 122 -20.72 2.87 11.49
CA ASP A 122 -21.79 2.59 12.46
C ASP A 122 -22.31 1.16 12.31
N LYS A 123 -22.11 0.56 11.15
CA LYS A 123 -22.47 -0.83 10.87
C LYS A 123 -21.39 -1.78 11.32
N LYS A 124 -21.79 -2.91 11.88
CA LYS A 124 -20.91 -3.96 12.35
C LYS A 124 -21.33 -5.32 11.82
N ASN A 125 -20.36 -6.09 11.35
CA ASN A 125 -20.51 -7.51 11.13
C ASN A 125 -20.24 -8.28 12.42
N HIS A 126 -20.75 -9.48 12.52
CA HIS A 126 -20.63 -10.31 13.72
C HIS A 126 -19.97 -11.63 13.37
N ILE A 127 -18.86 -11.93 14.06
CA ILE A 127 -18.20 -13.23 14.02
C ILE A 127 -18.71 -14.03 15.22
N VAL A 128 -19.36 -15.14 14.96
CA VAL A 128 -19.85 -16.06 16.00
C VAL A 128 -18.99 -17.31 16.00
N VAL A 129 -18.31 -17.57 17.11
CA VAL A 129 -17.41 -18.73 17.27
C VAL A 129 -17.86 -19.61 18.42
N LYS A 130 -17.69 -20.93 18.23
CA LYS A 130 -17.86 -21.89 19.31
C LYS A 130 -16.60 -21.89 20.18
N THR A 131 -16.77 -21.77 21.49
CA THR A 131 -15.65 -21.75 22.43
C THR A 131 -15.51 -23.10 23.16
N PRO A 132 -14.31 -23.46 23.62
CA PRO A 132 -14.09 -24.65 24.44
C PRO A 132 -14.35 -24.42 25.94
N VAL A 133 -14.87 -23.24 26.32
CA VAL A 133 -15.07 -22.88 27.74
C VAL A 133 -16.29 -23.61 28.29
N THR A 134 -16.08 -24.40 29.34
CA THR A 134 -17.12 -25.22 29.96
C THR A 134 -17.49 -24.79 31.36
N ASP A 135 -16.65 -23.97 32.02
CA ASP A 135 -16.90 -23.49 33.39
C ASP A 135 -16.38 -22.03 33.56
N PRO A 136 -17.27 -21.05 33.71
CA PRO A 136 -18.72 -21.11 33.47
C PRO A 136 -19.03 -21.46 32.00
N VAL A 137 -20.16 -22.09 31.77
CA VAL A 137 -20.56 -22.51 30.40
C VAL A 137 -20.67 -21.32 29.49
N GLN A 138 -19.78 -21.24 28.51
CA GLN A 138 -19.77 -20.24 27.44
C GLN A 138 -19.53 -20.91 26.10
N ASN A 139 -20.55 -21.51 25.54
CA ASN A 139 -20.42 -22.30 24.31
C ASN A 139 -20.14 -21.48 23.08
N TYR A 140 -20.55 -20.21 23.05
CA TYR A 140 -20.38 -19.32 21.92
C TYR A 140 -19.89 -17.95 22.36
N ALA A 141 -19.04 -17.34 21.55
CA ALA A 141 -18.65 -15.95 21.66
C ALA A 141 -19.00 -15.18 20.39
N VAL A 142 -19.40 -13.93 20.58
CA VAL A 142 -19.77 -13.03 19.48
C VAL A 142 -18.81 -11.84 19.48
N HIS A 143 -18.14 -11.63 18.38
CA HIS A 143 -17.23 -10.51 18.18
C HIS A 143 -17.79 -9.59 17.12
N LYS A 144 -17.55 -8.29 17.28
CA LYS A 144 -17.98 -7.26 16.33
C LYS A 144 -16.79 -6.74 15.58
N ILE A 145 -16.89 -6.71 14.26
CA ILE A 145 -15.91 -6.12 13.36
C ILE A 145 -16.58 -5.02 12.52
N PRO A 146 -15.81 -4.05 11.98
CA PRO A 146 -16.35 -3.07 11.04
C PRO A 146 -17.01 -3.75 9.84
N ASP A 147 -18.17 -3.26 9.40
CA ASP A 147 -18.76 -3.65 8.12
C ASP A 147 -18.08 -2.83 7.01
N ILE A 148 -17.26 -3.50 6.22
CA ILE A 148 -16.54 -2.92 5.10
C ILE A 148 -16.95 -3.52 3.75
N ASP A 149 -17.99 -4.35 3.71
CA ASP A 149 -18.44 -5.06 2.50
C ASP A 149 -18.60 -4.11 1.31
N HIS A 150 -19.19 -2.94 1.54
CA HIS A 150 -19.39 -1.94 0.50
C HIS A 150 -18.09 -1.36 -0.10
N LYS A 151 -16.94 -1.51 0.57
CA LYS A 151 -15.62 -1.06 0.09
C LYS A 151 -14.88 -2.15 -0.67
N ILE A 152 -15.09 -3.41 -0.27
CA ILE A 152 -14.36 -4.56 -0.79
C ILE A 152 -15.11 -5.31 -1.88
N GLU A 153 -16.43 -5.40 -1.79
CA GLU A 153 -17.25 -6.02 -2.83
C GLU A 153 -17.10 -5.28 -4.16
N ASN A 154 -16.96 -6.01 -5.24
CA ASN A 154 -16.68 -5.49 -6.58
C ASN A 154 -15.28 -4.87 -6.75
N SER A 155 -14.36 -5.05 -5.80
CA SER A 155 -12.97 -4.66 -5.97
C SER A 155 -12.18 -5.69 -6.79
N VAL A 156 -11.13 -5.24 -7.48
CA VAL A 156 -10.18 -6.08 -8.21
C VAL A 156 -8.77 -5.74 -7.72
N MET A 157 -8.00 -6.76 -7.37
CA MET A 157 -6.62 -6.60 -6.94
C MET A 157 -5.69 -6.45 -8.14
N CYS A 158 -5.21 -5.23 -8.39
CA CYS A 158 -4.23 -4.96 -9.43
C CYS A 158 -2.82 -5.32 -8.94
N VAL A 159 -2.27 -6.40 -9.45
CA VAL A 159 -1.00 -6.98 -8.97
C VAL A 159 0.12 -6.73 -9.94
N MET A 160 1.07 -5.90 -9.55
CA MET A 160 2.29 -5.67 -10.33
C MET A 160 3.30 -6.79 -10.10
N LEU A 161 3.46 -7.62 -11.12
CA LEU A 161 4.38 -8.74 -11.07
C LEU A 161 5.85 -8.24 -11.11
N ARG A 162 6.73 -8.81 -10.34
CA ARG A 162 6.59 -9.96 -9.42
C ARG A 162 6.46 -9.54 -7.97
N GLY A 163 6.96 -8.35 -7.60
CA GLY A 163 7.11 -7.91 -6.20
C GLY A 163 5.80 -7.78 -5.44
N ALA A 164 4.71 -7.44 -6.12
CA ALA A 164 3.42 -7.25 -5.46
C ALA A 164 2.63 -8.56 -5.23
N LEU A 165 3.12 -9.74 -5.65
CA LEU A 165 2.35 -10.97 -5.52
C LEU A 165 2.13 -11.37 -4.05
N LEU A 166 3.18 -11.42 -3.24
CA LEU A 166 3.05 -11.74 -1.80
C LEU A 166 2.18 -10.72 -1.06
N PRO A 167 2.41 -9.40 -1.20
CA PRO A 167 1.53 -8.38 -0.64
C PRO A 167 0.06 -8.54 -1.01
N SER A 168 -0.23 -8.81 -2.27
CA SER A 168 -1.61 -8.96 -2.73
C SER A 168 -2.29 -10.20 -2.15
N MET A 169 -1.56 -11.29 -1.92
CA MET A 169 -2.10 -12.47 -1.24
C MET A 169 -2.46 -12.18 0.22
N ILE A 170 -1.62 -11.41 0.93
CA ILE A 170 -1.89 -10.97 2.30
C ILE A 170 -3.15 -10.10 2.32
N MET A 171 -3.21 -9.08 1.45
CA MET A 171 -4.36 -8.17 1.37
C MET A 171 -5.65 -8.89 0.98
N SER A 172 -5.59 -9.86 0.07
CA SER A 172 -6.74 -10.67 -0.33
C SER A 172 -7.26 -11.51 0.84
N LYS A 173 -6.36 -12.03 1.67
CA LYS A 173 -6.74 -12.79 2.87
C LYS A 173 -7.42 -11.90 3.91
N GLU A 174 -6.90 -10.70 4.14
CA GLU A 174 -7.54 -9.72 5.02
C GLU A 174 -8.95 -9.35 4.52
N ILE A 175 -9.12 -9.12 3.22
CA ILE A 175 -10.43 -8.84 2.59
C ILE A 175 -11.41 -9.98 2.85
N GLU A 176 -10.99 -11.22 2.61
CA GLU A 176 -11.82 -12.42 2.83
C GLU A 176 -12.29 -12.52 4.29
N GLU A 177 -11.39 -12.27 5.25
CA GLU A 177 -11.69 -12.39 6.69
C GLU A 177 -12.61 -11.29 7.22
N TYR A 178 -12.58 -10.09 6.63
CA TYR A 178 -13.48 -9.01 6.98
C TYR A 178 -14.81 -9.06 6.23
N SER A 179 -14.89 -9.77 5.11
CA SER A 179 -16.12 -9.90 4.34
C SER A 179 -17.15 -10.74 5.09
N SER A 180 -18.40 -10.26 5.15
CA SER A 180 -19.51 -11.02 5.72
C SER A 180 -19.87 -12.27 4.89
N HIS A 181 -19.45 -12.32 3.63
CA HIS A 181 -19.77 -13.38 2.67
C HIS A 181 -18.55 -14.17 2.20
N GLY A 182 -17.36 -13.89 2.75
CA GLY A 182 -16.12 -14.53 2.32
C GLY A 182 -15.74 -14.15 0.89
N TYR A 183 -15.80 -12.85 0.56
CA TYR A 183 -15.47 -12.36 -0.78
C TYR A 183 -14.05 -12.69 -1.17
N ILE A 184 -13.89 -13.39 -2.28
CA ILE A 184 -12.60 -13.73 -2.87
C ILE A 184 -12.27 -12.67 -3.93
N THR A 185 -11.21 -11.89 -3.69
CA THR A 185 -10.82 -10.81 -4.57
C THR A 185 -10.27 -11.33 -5.89
N PRO A 186 -10.82 -10.96 -7.05
CA PRO A 186 -10.23 -11.25 -8.35
C PRO A 186 -8.89 -10.54 -8.54
N PHE A 187 -7.95 -11.18 -9.25
CA PHE A 187 -6.62 -10.64 -9.49
C PHE A 187 -6.44 -10.25 -10.95
N ALA A 188 -6.04 -9.00 -11.19
CA ALA A 188 -5.55 -8.50 -12.46
C ALA A 188 -4.02 -8.43 -12.42
N LEU A 189 -3.34 -9.24 -13.25
CA LEU A 189 -1.90 -9.37 -13.22
C LEU A 189 -1.26 -8.43 -14.25
N PHE A 190 -0.43 -7.51 -13.77
CA PHE A 190 0.31 -6.55 -14.57
C PHE A 190 1.79 -6.87 -14.59
N LYS A 191 2.42 -6.66 -15.72
CA LYS A 191 3.87 -6.65 -15.84
C LYS A 191 4.31 -5.28 -16.35
N ILE A 192 5.31 -4.70 -15.70
CA ILE A 192 5.99 -3.49 -16.18
C ILE A 192 7.31 -3.92 -16.78
N SER A 193 7.51 -3.61 -18.05
CA SER A 193 8.80 -3.75 -18.72
C SER A 193 9.58 -2.45 -18.55
N ARG A 194 10.84 -2.56 -18.16
CA ARG A 194 11.79 -1.44 -18.09
C ARG A 194 12.92 -1.70 -19.06
N ASN A 195 13.37 -0.66 -19.74
CA ASN A 195 14.60 -0.69 -20.48
C ASN A 195 15.83 -0.48 -19.56
N ASP A 196 17.02 -0.62 -20.10
CA ASP A 196 18.28 -0.46 -19.36
C ASP A 196 18.48 0.97 -18.83
N GLU A 197 17.92 1.97 -19.51
CA GLU A 197 18.00 3.37 -19.11
C GLU A 197 17.01 3.75 -17.99
N LYS A 198 16.04 2.89 -17.71
CA LYS A 198 14.99 3.07 -16.68
C LYS A 198 14.21 4.38 -16.81
N LYS A 199 14.07 4.89 -18.03
CA LYS A 199 13.26 6.07 -18.32
C LYS A 199 11.81 5.68 -18.45
N GLU A 200 10.93 6.51 -17.92
CA GLU A 200 9.47 6.27 -17.94
C GLU A 200 8.94 6.13 -19.37
N ASN A 201 9.43 6.95 -20.28
CA ASN A 201 9.03 6.95 -21.70
C ASN A 201 9.29 5.61 -22.43
N ASP A 202 10.12 4.76 -21.85
CA ASP A 202 10.50 3.47 -22.43
C ASP A 202 9.89 2.29 -21.66
N MET A 203 8.96 2.54 -20.75
CA MET A 203 8.25 1.50 -20.01
C MET A 203 7.05 1.00 -20.79
N GLU A 204 6.86 -0.31 -20.78
CA GLU A 204 5.65 -0.97 -21.27
C GLU A 204 4.86 -1.53 -20.09
N TYR A 205 3.56 -1.27 -20.07
CA TYR A 205 2.62 -1.80 -19.09
C TYR A 205 1.80 -2.89 -19.77
N ILE A 206 1.95 -4.14 -19.33
CA ILE A 206 1.29 -5.29 -19.92
C ILE A 206 0.31 -5.88 -18.92
N LEU A 207 -0.98 -5.77 -19.21
CA LEU A 207 -2.02 -6.48 -18.49
C LEU A 207 -2.18 -7.88 -19.13
N ASN A 208 -1.96 -8.93 -18.33
CA ASN A 208 -2.10 -10.30 -18.79
C ASN A 208 -3.47 -10.85 -18.38
N LEU A 209 -4.47 -10.66 -19.25
CA LEU A 209 -5.85 -11.11 -18.99
C LEU A 209 -5.95 -12.65 -18.87
N LYS A 210 -5.14 -13.40 -19.62
CA LYS A 210 -5.16 -14.87 -19.58
C LYS A 210 -4.79 -15.47 -18.21
N ASN A 211 -3.90 -14.78 -17.48
CA ASN A 211 -3.43 -15.21 -16.16
C ASN A 211 -4.08 -14.41 -15.03
N SER A 212 -5.02 -13.53 -15.36
CA SER A 212 -5.81 -12.80 -14.38
C SER A 212 -7.02 -13.65 -13.99
N PHE A 213 -7.41 -13.56 -12.74
CA PHE A 213 -8.53 -14.32 -12.16
C PHE A 213 -9.70 -13.37 -12.03
N PHE A 214 -10.55 -13.35 -13.08
CA PHE A 214 -11.85 -12.71 -13.06
C PHE A 214 -12.89 -13.80 -13.19
N ASP A 215 -13.80 -13.89 -12.26
CA ASP A 215 -15.02 -14.68 -12.36
C ASP A 215 -16.19 -13.78 -12.78
#